data_2b1d25f1497e8695c656c2c72d9b0494
#
_entry.id   2b1d25f1497e8695c656c2c72d9b0494
#
_cell.length_a   1.000
_cell.length_b   1.000
_cell.length_c   1.000
_cell.angle_alpha   90.00
_cell.angle_beta   90.00
_cell.angle_gamma   90.00
#
_symmetry.space_group_name_H-M   'P 1'
#
loop_
_entity.id
_entity.type
_entity.pdbx_description
1 polymer ?
#
loop_
_entity_poly.entity_id
_entity_poly.type
_entity_poly.pdbx_seq_one_letter_code
_entity_poly.pdbx_strand_id
1 'polypeptide(L)'
;MNCLDYRRILLSGAGETEAMRGHRVECLSCSDLLKEHAAFEGDLRRALDVPVAAGFADRLVEAMPAAGAAEEPRRNRRRFLAAAAAAAGAIGIGLYAWRGRDDPMAMACIQFVMKDEAKSIMMGAMPRAEAERMLADSLPLERIESIGSIRHIAPCPFGEGTAYHVILMVPQDKVTLLVMPDTPMRSRTRATHDGMYASVVPLRKGSVGIVGASAAVVDSVAGAIAA
;
A
#
# COMPACT_ATOMS: atom_id res chain seq x y z
N MET A 1 17.81 23.35 -15.13
CA MET A 1 16.68 22.54 -14.61
C MET A 1 15.43 22.89 -15.37
N ASN A 2 14.55 21.95 -15.69
CA ASN A 2 13.26 22.22 -16.33
C ASN A 2 12.13 22.34 -15.28
N CYS A 3 10.95 22.84 -15.70
CA CYS A 3 9.81 23.03 -14.78
C CYS A 3 9.29 21.74 -14.15
N LEU A 4 9.40 20.59 -14.85
CA LEU A 4 8.95 19.31 -14.33
C LEU A 4 9.85 18.82 -13.19
N ASP A 5 11.17 18.96 -13.36
CA ASP A 5 12.14 18.61 -12.32
C ASP A 5 11.97 19.52 -11.09
N TYR A 6 11.74 20.83 -11.32
CA TYR A 6 11.47 21.79 -10.27
C TYR A 6 10.27 21.36 -9.41
N ARG A 7 9.14 21.05 -10.07
CA ARG A 7 7.91 20.60 -9.40
C ARG A 7 8.11 19.30 -8.61
N ARG A 8 8.83 18.34 -9.19
CA ARG A 8 9.12 17.07 -8.53
C ARG A 8 9.91 17.26 -7.24
N ILE A 9 10.96 18.09 -7.27
CA ILE A 9 11.79 18.35 -6.09
C ILE A 9 10.99 19.13 -5.04
N LEU A 10 10.24 20.16 -5.46
CA LEU A 10 9.40 20.94 -4.54
C LEU A 10 8.42 20.04 -3.76
N LEU A 11 7.71 19.17 -4.47
CA LEU A 11 6.71 18.29 -3.86
C LEU A 11 7.31 17.11 -3.07
N SER A 12 8.59 16.80 -3.26
CA SER A 12 9.26 15.74 -2.49
C SER A 12 9.68 16.15 -1.07
N GLY A 13 9.58 17.45 -0.74
CA GLY A 13 10.02 17.97 0.57
C GLY A 13 11.55 17.97 0.75
N ALA A 14 12.34 17.74 -0.30
CA ALA A 14 13.80 17.63 -0.23
C ALA A 14 14.55 18.96 0.07
N GLY A 15 13.80 20.04 0.25
CA GLY A 15 14.37 21.38 0.46
C GLY A 15 14.78 22.09 -0.83
N GLU A 16 15.03 23.40 -0.74
CA GLU A 16 15.38 24.23 -1.89
C GLU A 16 16.86 24.09 -2.27
N THR A 17 17.14 23.69 -3.49
CA THR A 17 18.49 23.58 -4.04
C THR A 17 18.90 24.87 -4.77
N GLU A 18 20.22 25.05 -5.00
CA GLU A 18 20.76 26.16 -5.79
C GLU A 18 20.16 26.21 -7.20
N ALA A 19 20.04 25.04 -7.85
CA ALA A 19 19.44 24.91 -9.16
C ALA A 19 17.95 25.31 -9.19
N MET A 20 17.22 25.07 -8.10
CA MET A 20 15.82 25.53 -7.96
C MET A 20 15.73 27.05 -7.83
N ARG A 21 16.63 27.65 -7.06
CA ARG A 21 16.70 29.12 -6.91
C ARG A 21 16.97 29.80 -8.23
N GLY A 22 17.94 29.29 -9.00
CA GLY A 22 18.23 29.80 -10.34
C GLY A 22 17.02 29.69 -11.26
N HIS A 23 16.40 28.54 -11.34
CA HIS A 23 15.22 28.34 -12.20
C HIS A 23 14.04 29.26 -11.83
N ARG A 24 13.78 29.48 -10.56
CA ARG A 24 12.69 30.34 -10.07
C ARG A 24 12.86 31.82 -10.47
N VAL A 25 14.10 32.31 -10.55
CA VAL A 25 14.38 33.68 -10.99
C VAL A 25 14.00 33.87 -12.47
N GLU A 26 14.16 32.84 -13.28
CA GLU A 26 13.92 32.87 -14.72
C GLU A 26 12.50 32.41 -15.11
N CYS A 27 11.78 31.72 -14.21
CA CYS A 27 10.47 31.10 -14.49
C CYS A 27 9.38 31.59 -13.53
N LEU A 28 8.53 32.52 -13.98
CA LEU A 28 7.42 33.07 -13.19
C LEU A 28 6.44 31.98 -12.72
N SER A 29 6.12 31.03 -13.58
CA SER A 29 5.18 29.92 -13.23
C SER A 29 5.71 29.06 -12.09
N CYS A 30 7.01 28.78 -12.02
CA CYS A 30 7.61 28.04 -10.91
C CYS A 30 7.77 28.89 -9.65
N SER A 31 7.95 30.20 -9.80
CA SER A 31 7.93 31.15 -8.69
C SER A 31 6.55 31.23 -8.03
N ASP A 32 5.48 31.29 -8.83
CA ASP A 32 4.12 31.35 -8.32
C ASP A 32 3.69 30.03 -7.69
N LEU A 33 4.05 28.89 -8.28
CA LEU A 33 3.84 27.59 -7.69
C LEU A 33 4.50 27.47 -6.31
N LEU A 34 5.69 28.01 -6.12
CA LEU A 34 6.33 28.01 -4.79
C LEU A 34 5.51 28.80 -3.76
N LYS A 35 4.99 29.97 -4.16
CA LYS A 35 4.15 30.79 -3.26
C LYS A 35 2.87 30.08 -2.87
N GLU A 36 2.18 29.45 -3.84
CA GLU A 36 0.97 28.68 -3.61
C GLU A 36 1.26 27.48 -2.69
N HIS A 37 2.34 26.75 -2.94
CA HIS A 37 2.77 25.64 -2.11
C HIS A 37 3.08 26.10 -0.66
N ALA A 38 3.83 27.20 -0.50
CA ALA A 38 4.15 27.74 0.82
C ALA A 38 2.91 28.22 1.60
N ALA A 39 1.94 28.83 0.89
CA ALA A 39 0.65 29.22 1.50
C ALA A 39 -0.13 27.99 1.94
N PHE A 40 -0.26 26.96 1.09
CA PHE A 40 -0.91 25.70 1.43
C PHE A 40 -0.26 25.01 2.64
N GLU A 41 1.06 24.90 2.69
CA GLU A 41 1.79 24.34 3.83
C GLU A 41 1.56 25.14 5.12
N GLY A 42 1.48 26.47 5.02
CA GLY A 42 1.15 27.34 6.14
C GLY A 42 -0.27 27.12 6.67
N ASP A 43 -1.24 26.96 5.78
CA ASP A 43 -2.63 26.68 6.14
C ASP A 43 -2.77 25.29 6.76
N LEU A 44 -2.09 24.30 6.19
CA LEU A 44 -2.07 22.94 6.72
C LEU A 44 -1.47 22.89 8.13
N ARG A 45 -0.34 23.56 8.35
CA ARG A 45 0.26 23.65 9.70
C ARG A 45 -0.67 24.29 10.71
N ARG A 46 -1.37 25.37 10.33
CA ARG A 46 -2.35 26.00 11.22
C ARG A 46 -3.55 25.09 11.52
N ALA A 47 -4.01 24.34 10.53
CA ALA A 47 -5.10 23.38 10.71
C ALA A 47 -4.70 22.18 11.60
N LEU A 48 -3.43 21.80 11.57
CA LEU A 48 -2.88 20.70 12.37
C LEU A 48 -2.35 21.15 13.76
N ASP A 49 -2.28 22.45 14.01
CA ASP A 49 -1.89 23.01 15.31
C ASP A 49 -3.02 22.85 16.33
N VAL A 50 -3.18 21.62 16.79
CA VAL A 50 -4.21 21.26 17.79
C VAL A 50 -3.66 21.54 19.19
N PRO A 51 -4.35 22.35 20.01
CA PRO A 51 -3.90 22.62 21.38
C PRO A 51 -3.77 21.32 22.17
N VAL A 52 -2.57 21.04 22.66
CA VAL A 52 -2.32 19.88 23.51
C VAL A 52 -2.68 20.23 24.94
N ALA A 53 -3.46 19.38 25.60
CA ALA A 53 -3.88 19.59 26.99
C ALA A 53 -2.66 19.74 27.93
N ALA A 54 -2.75 20.69 28.85
CA ALA A 54 -1.67 20.91 29.84
C ALA A 54 -1.33 19.60 30.58
N GLY A 55 -0.03 19.33 30.74
CA GLY A 55 0.47 18.12 31.38
C GLY A 55 0.38 16.83 30.53
N PHE A 56 0.05 16.94 29.24
CA PHE A 56 0.01 15.75 28.36
C PHE A 56 1.40 15.10 28.23
N ALA A 57 2.44 15.91 28.05
CA ALA A 57 3.82 15.41 27.97
C ALA A 57 4.26 14.71 29.24
N ASP A 58 3.91 15.30 30.43
CA ASP A 58 4.24 14.71 31.71
C ASP A 58 3.56 13.37 31.92
N ARG A 59 2.26 13.25 31.56
CA ARG A 59 1.53 11.96 31.59
C ARG A 59 2.11 10.93 30.66
N LEU A 60 2.62 11.33 29.48
CA LEU A 60 3.33 10.41 28.58
C LEU A 60 4.62 9.89 29.18
N VAL A 61 5.42 10.78 29.79
CA VAL A 61 6.67 10.40 30.47
C VAL A 61 6.40 9.48 31.65
N GLU A 62 5.38 9.76 32.46
CA GLU A 62 4.96 8.88 33.57
C GLU A 62 4.43 7.52 33.11
N ALA A 63 3.76 7.47 31.94
CA ALA A 63 3.25 6.22 31.36
C ALA A 63 4.35 5.39 30.68
N MET A 64 5.51 5.97 30.39
CA MET A 64 6.65 5.23 29.86
C MET A 64 7.27 4.36 30.95
N PRO A 65 7.36 3.03 30.77
CA PRO A 65 8.04 2.17 31.73
C PRO A 65 9.48 2.64 31.90
N ALA A 66 9.90 2.88 33.15
CA ALA A 66 11.25 3.33 33.48
C ALA A 66 12.27 2.39 32.83
N ALA A 67 13.02 2.90 31.86
CA ALA A 67 14.10 2.17 31.24
C ALA A 67 15.22 2.03 32.28
N GLY A 68 15.32 0.84 32.87
CA GLY A 68 16.54 0.39 33.54
C GLY A 68 16.62 0.57 35.06
N ALA A 69 15.99 -0.32 35.79
CA ALA A 69 16.55 -0.82 37.02
C ALA A 69 16.84 -2.31 36.84
N ALA A 70 18.03 -2.63 36.37
CA ALA A 70 18.53 -3.99 36.33
C ALA A 70 18.84 -4.42 37.79
N GLU A 71 17.88 -5.03 38.45
CA GLU A 71 18.17 -5.79 39.68
C GLU A 71 18.86 -7.11 39.30
N GLU A 72 20.02 -7.36 39.91
CA GLU A 72 20.78 -8.60 39.77
C GLU A 72 19.90 -9.84 40.08
N PRO A 73 19.95 -10.92 39.28
CA PRO A 73 19.04 -12.07 39.45
C PRO A 73 19.58 -13.01 40.52
N ARG A 74 18.95 -13.01 41.72
CA ARG A 74 19.08 -14.16 42.63
C ARG A 74 18.48 -15.40 41.96
N ARG A 75 19.35 -16.40 41.72
CA ARG A 75 19.09 -17.71 41.17
C ARG A 75 17.94 -18.43 41.92
N ASN A 76 16.76 -18.48 41.34
CA ASN A 76 15.65 -19.28 41.88
C ASN A 76 15.02 -20.11 40.74
N ARG A 77 14.98 -21.43 40.90
CA ARG A 77 14.53 -22.42 39.93
C ARG A 77 13.12 -22.13 39.36
N ARG A 78 12.27 -21.44 40.14
CA ARG A 78 10.94 -20.98 39.72
C ARG A 78 11.01 -19.83 38.70
N ARG A 79 12.04 -18.98 38.75
CA ARG A 79 12.25 -17.90 37.78
C ARG A 79 12.74 -18.43 36.42
N PHE A 80 13.47 -19.56 36.41
CA PHE A 80 13.87 -20.24 35.17
C PHE A 80 12.66 -20.80 34.41
N LEU A 81 11.68 -21.38 35.09
CA LEU A 81 10.45 -21.89 34.49
C LEU A 81 9.55 -20.75 33.99
N ALA A 82 9.48 -19.62 34.72
CA ALA A 82 8.77 -18.42 34.29
C ALA A 82 9.45 -17.75 33.09
N ALA A 83 10.79 -17.72 33.02
CA ALA A 83 11.54 -17.20 31.90
C ALA A 83 11.41 -18.08 30.65
N ALA A 84 11.34 -19.43 30.81
CA ALA A 84 11.09 -20.35 29.71
C ALA A 84 9.66 -20.22 29.16
N ALA A 85 8.66 -20.00 30.03
CA ALA A 85 7.28 -19.73 29.60
C ALA A 85 7.13 -18.38 28.92
N ALA A 86 7.86 -17.34 29.41
CA ALA A 86 7.90 -16.02 28.75
C ALA A 86 8.63 -16.08 27.39
N ALA A 87 9.71 -16.85 27.26
CA ALA A 87 10.40 -17.05 26.00
C ALA A 87 9.52 -17.82 24.99
N ALA A 88 8.79 -18.84 25.41
CA ALA A 88 7.84 -19.56 24.57
C ALA A 88 6.66 -18.67 24.14
N GLY A 89 6.18 -17.80 25.05
CA GLY A 89 5.18 -16.77 24.75
C GLY A 89 5.71 -15.74 23.75
N ALA A 90 6.95 -15.24 23.93
CA ALA A 90 7.59 -14.29 23.03
C ALA A 90 7.86 -14.88 21.62
N ILE A 91 8.23 -16.18 21.55
CA ILE A 91 8.36 -16.90 20.28
C ILE A 91 6.99 -17.07 19.62
N GLY A 92 5.95 -17.40 20.38
CA GLY A 92 4.57 -17.49 19.88
C GLY A 92 4.04 -16.16 19.35
N ILE A 93 4.27 -15.07 20.10
CA ILE A 93 3.91 -13.70 19.67
C ILE A 93 4.77 -13.27 18.47
N GLY A 94 6.06 -13.59 18.47
CA GLY A 94 6.97 -13.33 17.36
C GLY A 94 6.57 -14.05 16.07
N LEU A 95 6.18 -15.31 16.16
CA LEU A 95 5.66 -16.11 15.04
C LEU A 95 4.29 -15.60 14.58
N TYR A 96 3.42 -15.17 15.50
CA TYR A 96 2.15 -14.55 15.17
C TYR A 96 2.32 -13.19 14.49
N ALA A 97 3.21 -12.35 15.00
CA ALA A 97 3.59 -11.07 14.39
C ALA A 97 4.32 -11.24 13.06
N TRP A 98 5.09 -12.33 12.89
CA TRP A 98 5.73 -12.66 11.62
C TRP A 98 4.73 -13.18 10.57
N ARG A 99 3.70 -13.91 11.00
CA ARG A 99 2.57 -14.31 10.14
C ARG A 99 1.66 -13.13 9.72
N GLY A 100 1.68 -12.04 10.49
CA GLY A 100 0.96 -10.81 10.18
C GLY A 100 1.77 -9.81 9.34
N ARG A 101 2.97 -10.17 8.86
CA ARG A 101 3.72 -9.28 7.97
C ARG A 101 3.04 -9.22 6.60
N ASP A 102 2.92 -7.99 6.12
CA ASP A 102 2.45 -7.72 4.76
C ASP A 102 3.26 -8.52 3.74
N ASP A 103 2.57 -9.25 2.90
CA ASP A 103 3.20 -10.06 1.86
C ASP A 103 3.82 -9.16 0.79
N PRO A 104 5.06 -9.41 0.34
CA PRO A 104 5.72 -8.57 -0.66
C PRO A 104 4.94 -8.46 -1.98
N MET A 105 4.27 -9.54 -2.43
CA MET A 105 3.48 -9.52 -3.65
C MET A 105 2.20 -8.69 -3.48
N ALA A 106 1.50 -8.86 -2.37
CA ALA A 106 0.34 -8.05 -2.05
C ALA A 106 0.70 -6.56 -1.90
N MET A 107 1.86 -6.27 -1.30
CA MET A 107 2.40 -4.90 -1.22
C MET A 107 2.73 -4.33 -2.60
N ALA A 108 3.34 -5.12 -3.49
CA ALA A 108 3.63 -4.70 -4.86
C ALA A 108 2.34 -4.35 -5.64
N CYS A 109 1.25 -5.10 -5.40
CA CYS A 109 -0.07 -4.77 -5.99
C CYS A 109 -0.58 -3.40 -5.52
N ILE A 110 -0.47 -3.08 -4.23
CA ILE A 110 -0.83 -1.74 -3.71
C ILE A 110 0.03 -0.66 -4.37
N GLN A 111 1.34 -0.86 -4.41
CA GLN A 111 2.26 0.12 -5.00
C GLN A 111 1.97 0.37 -6.49
N PHE A 112 1.60 -0.66 -7.24
CA PHE A 112 1.17 -0.50 -8.63
C PHE A 112 -0.06 0.41 -8.72
N VAL A 113 -1.09 0.15 -7.94
CA VAL A 113 -2.32 0.97 -7.95
C VAL A 113 -2.02 2.41 -7.57
N MET A 114 -1.19 2.64 -6.57
CA MET A 114 -0.87 3.99 -6.10
C MET A 114 0.00 4.79 -7.10
N LYS A 115 0.89 4.13 -7.85
CA LYS A 115 1.92 4.81 -8.67
C LYS A 115 1.67 4.72 -10.16
N ASP A 116 1.19 3.58 -10.64
CA ASP A 116 1.22 3.24 -12.05
C ASP A 116 -0.18 2.98 -12.68
N GLU A 117 -1.23 2.86 -11.87
CA GLU A 117 -2.60 2.63 -12.38
C GLU A 117 -3.03 3.72 -13.37
N ALA A 118 -2.81 4.99 -13.04
CA ALA A 118 -3.18 6.11 -13.91
C ALA A 118 -2.44 6.06 -15.27
N LYS A 119 -1.18 5.66 -15.27
CA LYS A 119 -0.41 5.49 -16.52
C LYS A 119 -0.94 4.33 -17.35
N SER A 120 -1.28 3.21 -16.68
CA SER A 120 -1.86 2.04 -17.35
C SER A 120 -3.18 2.36 -18.03
N ILE A 121 -4.04 3.16 -17.40
CA ILE A 121 -5.30 3.64 -18.00
C ILE A 121 -5.04 4.50 -19.24
N MET A 122 -4.03 5.38 -19.19
CA MET A 122 -3.67 6.25 -20.32
C MET A 122 -3.13 5.50 -21.54
N MET A 123 -2.57 4.32 -21.37
CA MET A 123 -2.11 3.48 -22.49
C MET A 123 -3.26 2.88 -23.30
N GLY A 124 -4.49 3.00 -22.83
CA GLY A 124 -5.70 2.53 -23.50
C GLY A 124 -6.09 1.11 -23.11
N ALA A 125 -7.37 0.79 -23.33
CA ALA A 125 -7.91 -0.53 -23.06
C ALA A 125 -7.64 -1.49 -24.24
N MET A 126 -7.39 -2.77 -23.91
CA MET A 126 -7.30 -3.81 -24.92
C MET A 126 -8.70 -4.23 -25.40
N PRO A 127 -8.84 -4.73 -26.65
CA PRO A 127 -10.08 -5.25 -27.16
C PRO A 127 -10.60 -6.42 -26.32
N ARG A 128 -11.94 -6.48 -26.10
CA ARG A 128 -12.57 -7.53 -25.28
C ARG A 128 -12.20 -8.95 -25.74
N ALA A 129 -12.29 -9.22 -27.04
CA ALA A 129 -11.97 -10.53 -27.60
C ALA A 129 -10.51 -10.96 -27.38
N GLU A 130 -9.60 -9.99 -27.25
CA GLU A 130 -8.20 -10.25 -26.90
C GLU A 130 -8.09 -10.56 -25.41
N ALA A 131 -8.75 -9.79 -24.55
CA ALA A 131 -8.78 -10.03 -23.11
C ALA A 131 -9.37 -11.42 -22.78
N GLU A 132 -10.46 -11.82 -23.45
CA GLU A 132 -11.06 -13.15 -23.29
C GLU A 132 -10.05 -14.27 -23.59
N ARG A 133 -9.30 -14.15 -24.68
CA ARG A 133 -8.29 -15.15 -25.05
C ARG A 133 -7.13 -15.21 -24.05
N MET A 134 -6.65 -14.03 -23.61
CA MET A 134 -5.48 -13.95 -22.73
C MET A 134 -5.77 -14.38 -21.30
N LEU A 135 -7.00 -14.17 -20.83
CA LEU A 135 -7.41 -14.49 -19.47
C LEU A 135 -8.12 -15.85 -19.32
N ALA A 136 -8.48 -16.51 -20.42
CA ALA A 136 -9.27 -17.74 -20.43
C ALA A 136 -8.79 -18.82 -19.46
N ASP A 137 -7.48 -19.05 -19.41
CA ASP A 137 -6.87 -20.11 -18.59
C ASP A 137 -6.68 -19.71 -17.12
N SER A 138 -6.58 -18.40 -16.84
CA SER A 138 -6.27 -17.88 -15.51
C SER A 138 -7.53 -17.45 -14.78
N LEU A 139 -8.23 -16.44 -15.30
CA LEU A 139 -9.45 -15.90 -14.74
C LEU A 139 -10.38 -15.41 -15.86
N PRO A 140 -11.33 -16.26 -16.34
CA PRO A 140 -12.24 -15.91 -17.42
C PRO A 140 -13.04 -14.63 -17.14
N LEU A 141 -13.28 -13.79 -18.17
CA LEU A 141 -13.98 -12.52 -18.01
C LEU A 141 -15.39 -12.67 -17.46
N GLU A 142 -16.11 -13.72 -17.83
CA GLU A 142 -17.46 -14.04 -17.33
C GLU A 142 -17.47 -14.16 -15.80
N ARG A 143 -16.40 -14.73 -15.23
CA ARG A 143 -16.24 -14.82 -13.78
C ARG A 143 -16.02 -13.45 -13.15
N ILE A 144 -15.23 -12.58 -13.76
CA ILE A 144 -15.02 -11.21 -13.30
C ILE A 144 -16.35 -10.44 -13.39
N GLU A 145 -17.08 -10.58 -14.48
CA GLU A 145 -18.36 -9.89 -14.72
C GLU A 145 -19.48 -10.37 -13.78
N SER A 146 -19.42 -11.60 -13.29
CA SER A 146 -20.36 -12.07 -12.25
C SER A 146 -20.20 -11.35 -10.91
N ILE A 147 -19.04 -10.70 -10.67
CA ILE A 147 -18.72 -9.97 -9.43
C ILE A 147 -19.04 -8.48 -9.58
N GLY A 148 -18.82 -7.91 -10.77
CA GLY A 148 -19.04 -6.50 -11.02
C GLY A 148 -18.86 -6.11 -12.48
N SER A 149 -19.00 -4.82 -12.79
CA SER A 149 -18.86 -4.32 -14.16
C SER A 149 -17.41 -3.92 -14.45
N ILE A 150 -16.85 -4.47 -15.51
CA ILE A 150 -15.52 -4.15 -15.99
C ILE A 150 -15.54 -2.78 -16.67
N ARG A 151 -14.65 -1.87 -16.25
CA ARG A 151 -14.50 -0.54 -16.84
C ARG A 151 -13.26 -0.42 -17.72
N HIS A 152 -12.22 -1.18 -17.40
CA HIS A 152 -10.95 -1.12 -18.12
C HIS A 152 -10.25 -2.47 -18.02
N ILE A 153 -9.61 -2.89 -19.10
CA ILE A 153 -8.67 -4.02 -19.13
C ILE A 153 -7.50 -3.62 -20.01
N ALA A 154 -6.28 -3.77 -19.50
CA ALA A 154 -5.06 -3.56 -20.27
C ALA A 154 -3.92 -4.45 -19.77
N PRO A 155 -2.99 -4.88 -20.62
CA PRO A 155 -1.74 -5.46 -20.17
C PRO A 155 -0.89 -4.37 -19.52
N CYS A 156 -0.17 -4.72 -18.47
CA CYS A 156 0.76 -3.81 -17.80
C CYS A 156 2.03 -4.56 -17.37
N PRO A 157 3.21 -3.91 -17.40
CA PRO A 157 4.41 -4.46 -16.79
C PRO A 157 4.20 -4.56 -15.27
N PHE A 158 4.48 -5.73 -14.71
CA PHE A 158 4.37 -5.94 -13.27
C PHE A 158 5.49 -6.89 -12.81
N GLY A 159 6.40 -6.39 -11.97
CA GLY A 159 7.62 -7.10 -11.62
C GLY A 159 8.48 -7.40 -12.86
N GLU A 160 8.88 -8.65 -13.03
CA GLU A 160 9.63 -9.14 -14.19
C GLU A 160 8.73 -9.67 -15.33
N GLY A 161 7.40 -9.60 -15.16
CA GLY A 161 6.43 -10.18 -16.09
C GLY A 161 5.35 -9.19 -16.54
N THR A 162 4.29 -9.76 -17.09
CA THR A 162 3.09 -9.03 -17.51
C THR A 162 1.92 -9.40 -16.62
N ALA A 163 1.24 -8.40 -16.09
CA ALA A 163 -0.08 -8.57 -15.49
C ALA A 163 -1.16 -7.96 -16.40
N TYR A 164 -2.40 -8.42 -16.22
CA TYR A 164 -3.56 -7.79 -16.83
C TYR A 164 -4.27 -6.98 -15.77
N HIS A 165 -4.23 -5.67 -15.95
CA HIS A 165 -4.88 -4.69 -15.10
C HIS A 165 -6.35 -4.57 -15.45
N VAL A 166 -7.24 -4.89 -14.52
CA VAL A 166 -8.69 -4.82 -14.68
C VAL A 166 -9.27 -3.89 -13.62
N ILE A 167 -9.98 -2.85 -14.06
CA ILE A 167 -10.77 -2.00 -13.17
C ILE A 167 -12.18 -2.55 -13.11
N LEU A 168 -12.58 -2.99 -11.93
CA LEU A 168 -13.89 -3.57 -11.63
C LEU A 168 -14.69 -2.63 -10.74
N MET A 169 -15.90 -2.29 -11.16
CA MET A 169 -16.86 -1.58 -10.33
C MET A 169 -17.78 -2.58 -9.66
N VAL A 170 -17.73 -2.64 -8.36
CA VAL A 170 -18.67 -3.40 -7.51
C VAL A 170 -19.67 -2.43 -6.87
N PRO A 171 -20.81 -2.90 -6.34
CA PRO A 171 -21.86 -2.00 -5.81
C PRO A 171 -21.38 -1.03 -4.74
N GLN A 172 -20.35 -1.39 -3.99
CA GLN A 172 -19.87 -0.60 -2.85
C GLN A 172 -18.63 0.25 -3.18
N ASP A 173 -17.83 -0.11 -4.20
CA ASP A 173 -16.54 0.54 -4.44
C ASP A 173 -15.93 0.17 -5.82
N LYS A 174 -14.80 0.83 -6.13
CA LYS A 174 -13.88 0.44 -7.20
C LYS A 174 -12.84 -0.54 -6.68
N VAL A 175 -12.63 -1.62 -7.39
CA VAL A 175 -11.58 -2.60 -7.10
C VAL A 175 -10.68 -2.78 -8.32
N THR A 176 -9.38 -2.83 -8.11
CA THR A 176 -8.41 -3.14 -9.16
C THR A 176 -7.97 -4.60 -9.04
N LEU A 177 -8.10 -5.35 -10.13
CA LEU A 177 -7.56 -6.69 -10.24
C LEU A 177 -6.28 -6.65 -11.08
N LEU A 178 -5.25 -7.34 -10.61
CA LEU A 178 -4.00 -7.59 -11.33
C LEU A 178 -3.89 -9.09 -11.57
N VAL A 179 -4.33 -9.55 -12.73
CA VAL A 179 -4.24 -10.97 -13.10
C VAL A 179 -2.84 -11.26 -13.60
N MET A 180 -2.13 -12.15 -12.94
CA MET A 180 -0.72 -12.50 -13.16
C MET A 180 -0.62 -13.99 -13.56
N PRO A 181 -0.76 -14.33 -14.87
CA PRO A 181 -0.78 -15.73 -15.33
C PRO A 181 0.51 -16.49 -15.03
N ASP A 182 1.64 -15.79 -15.03
CA ASP A 182 2.98 -16.38 -14.89
C ASP A 182 3.53 -16.31 -13.44
N THR A 183 2.70 -15.84 -12.50
CA THR A 183 3.10 -15.70 -11.09
C THR A 183 2.23 -16.60 -10.19
N PRO A 184 2.55 -17.90 -10.04
CA PRO A 184 1.77 -18.79 -9.21
C PRO A 184 2.02 -18.51 -7.72
N MET A 185 0.94 -18.49 -6.93
CA MET A 185 0.99 -18.39 -5.49
C MET A 185 0.51 -19.69 -4.83
N ARG A 186 1.08 -20.03 -3.67
CA ARG A 186 0.71 -21.28 -2.94
C ARG A 186 -0.51 -21.09 -2.02
N SER A 187 -0.71 -19.89 -1.54
CA SER A 187 -1.78 -19.55 -0.59
C SER A 187 -2.18 -18.10 -0.77
N ARG A 188 -3.37 -17.77 -0.29
CA ARG A 188 -3.83 -16.39 -0.22
C ARG A 188 -2.94 -15.57 0.72
N THR A 189 -2.52 -14.40 0.27
CA THR A 189 -1.73 -13.45 1.04
C THR A 189 -2.43 -12.08 1.10
N ARG A 190 -1.99 -11.21 2.00
CA ARG A 190 -2.58 -9.88 2.22
C ARG A 190 -1.51 -8.85 2.53
N ALA A 191 -1.83 -7.60 2.27
CA ALA A 191 -1.08 -6.43 2.73
C ALA A 191 -2.02 -5.23 2.93
N THR A 192 -1.56 -4.28 3.74
CA THR A 192 -2.25 -3.01 3.96
C THR A 192 -1.23 -1.88 3.95
N HIS A 193 -1.49 -0.82 3.20
CA HIS A 193 -0.60 0.34 3.13
C HIS A 193 -1.41 1.58 2.74
N ASP A 194 -1.23 2.69 3.47
CA ASP A 194 -1.83 4.01 3.21
C ASP A 194 -3.35 3.94 2.92
N GLY A 195 -4.09 3.18 3.75
CA GLY A 195 -5.54 3.04 3.60
C GLY A 195 -5.98 2.13 2.44
N MET A 196 -5.04 1.55 1.69
CA MET A 196 -5.30 0.55 0.67
C MET A 196 -5.12 -0.86 1.23
N TYR A 197 -5.97 -1.76 0.78
CA TYR A 197 -5.96 -3.18 1.14
C TYR A 197 -5.70 -4.01 -0.10
N ALA A 198 -4.83 -4.99 0.01
CA ALA A 198 -4.61 -5.97 -1.05
C ALA A 198 -4.77 -7.40 -0.56
N SER A 199 -5.30 -8.25 -1.43
CA SER A 199 -5.30 -9.69 -1.27
C SER A 199 -4.84 -10.34 -2.57
N VAL A 200 -3.83 -11.20 -2.50
CA VAL A 200 -3.41 -12.02 -3.65
C VAL A 200 -3.99 -13.41 -3.48
N VAL A 201 -4.72 -13.87 -4.47
CA VAL A 201 -5.41 -15.17 -4.49
C VAL A 201 -4.77 -16.06 -5.55
N PRO A 202 -4.38 -17.31 -5.20
CA PRO A 202 -3.93 -18.28 -6.19
C PRO A 202 -5.07 -18.62 -7.17
N LEU A 203 -4.72 -18.75 -8.44
CA LEU A 203 -5.60 -19.23 -9.50
C LEU A 203 -5.12 -20.61 -9.97
N ARG A 204 -5.93 -21.27 -10.82
CA ARG A 204 -5.50 -22.51 -11.47
C ARG A 204 -4.22 -22.31 -12.28
N LYS A 205 -4.07 -21.16 -12.94
CA LYS A 205 -2.87 -20.70 -13.62
C LYS A 205 -2.53 -19.31 -13.15
N GLY A 206 -1.40 -19.16 -12.44
CA GLY A 206 -0.95 -17.88 -11.89
C GLY A 206 -1.65 -17.46 -10.60
N SER A 207 -1.89 -16.17 -10.46
CA SER A 207 -2.56 -15.56 -9.31
C SER A 207 -3.28 -14.26 -9.71
N VAL A 208 -4.09 -13.74 -8.81
CA VAL A 208 -4.72 -12.42 -8.97
C VAL A 208 -4.54 -11.59 -7.71
N GLY A 209 -3.98 -10.41 -7.86
CA GLY A 209 -3.97 -9.35 -6.86
C GLY A 209 -5.27 -8.55 -6.93
N ILE A 210 -5.89 -8.31 -5.79
CA ILE A 210 -7.15 -7.57 -5.63
C ILE A 210 -6.85 -6.41 -4.72
N VAL A 211 -7.03 -5.18 -5.18
CA VAL A 211 -6.68 -3.95 -4.45
C VAL A 211 -7.87 -3.02 -4.38
N GLY A 212 -8.14 -2.45 -3.20
CA GLY A 212 -9.22 -1.49 -2.98
C GLY A 212 -9.08 -0.73 -1.68
N ALA A 213 -9.92 0.27 -1.46
CA ALA A 213 -9.90 1.12 -0.27
C ALA A 213 -10.63 0.47 0.94
N SER A 214 -11.37 -0.61 0.74
CA SER A 214 -12.10 -1.31 1.80
C SER A 214 -11.67 -2.77 1.91
N ALA A 215 -11.20 -3.17 3.10
CA ALA A 215 -10.82 -4.55 3.40
C ALA A 215 -11.99 -5.52 3.17
N ALA A 216 -13.20 -5.15 3.58
CA ALA A 216 -14.40 -5.98 3.43
C ALA A 216 -14.74 -6.23 1.95
N VAL A 217 -14.61 -5.21 1.10
CA VAL A 217 -14.84 -5.32 -0.35
C VAL A 217 -13.78 -6.19 -1.00
N VAL A 218 -12.49 -5.97 -0.67
CA VAL A 218 -11.37 -6.78 -1.17
C VAL A 218 -11.54 -8.24 -0.77
N ASP A 219 -11.93 -8.52 0.48
CA ASP A 219 -12.16 -9.89 0.96
C ASP A 219 -13.37 -10.55 0.31
N SER A 220 -14.44 -9.81 0.05
CA SER A 220 -15.64 -10.30 -0.66
C SER A 220 -15.31 -10.70 -2.09
N VAL A 221 -14.61 -9.82 -2.83
CA VAL A 221 -14.17 -10.10 -4.21
C VAL A 221 -13.21 -11.28 -4.25
N ALA A 222 -12.27 -11.34 -3.31
CA ALA A 222 -11.32 -12.45 -3.21
C ALA A 222 -12.03 -13.78 -2.92
N GLY A 223 -13.07 -13.78 -2.08
CA GLY A 223 -13.92 -14.95 -1.82
C GLY A 223 -14.66 -15.41 -3.08
N ALA A 224 -15.26 -14.47 -3.82
CA ALA A 224 -15.96 -14.76 -5.05
C ALA A 224 -15.04 -15.34 -6.16
N ILE A 225 -13.79 -14.88 -6.23
CA ILE A 225 -12.80 -15.41 -7.20
C ILE A 225 -12.30 -16.80 -6.78
N ALA A 226 -12.16 -17.08 -5.48
CA ALA A 226 -11.65 -18.36 -4.98
C ALA A 226 -12.69 -19.51 -4.99
N ALA A 227 -14.00 -19.18 -5.00
CA ALA A 227 -15.10 -20.15 -5.03
C ALA A 227 -15.24 -20.83 -6.39
#